data_f261e73e0b838f3e33e874b08cc0619e
#
_entry.id   f261e73e0b838f3e33e874b08cc0619e
#
_cell.length_a   1.000
_cell.length_b   1.000
_cell.length_c   1.000
_cell.angle_alpha   90.00
_cell.angle_beta   90.00
_cell.angle_gamma   90.00
#
_symmetry.space_group_name_H-M   'P 1'
#
loop_
_entity.id
_entity.type
_entity.pdbx_description
1 polymer ?
#
loop_
_entity_poly.entity_id
_entity_poly.type
_entity_poly.pdbx_seq_one_letter_code
_entity_poly.pdbx_strand_id
1 'polypeptide(L)' 'MKRQILIDFRGNKSQEEMAKSYGVTQQVWSRWENGTQKPKVETMKRLEDDVGIPMEIIFFDVFDTEKVSNTLETE' A
#
# COMPACT_ATOMS: atom_id res chain seq x y z
N MET A 1 3.28 8.55 6.97
CA MET A 1 3.87 7.29 7.46
C MET A 1 4.30 6.42 6.29
N LYS A 2 5.50 5.91 6.34
CA LYS A 2 6.01 5.10 5.24
C LYS A 2 5.54 3.65 5.36
N ARG A 3 5.20 3.08 4.23
CA ARG A 3 4.82 1.67 4.19
C ARG A 3 6.08 0.85 3.88
N GLN A 4 6.79 0.51 4.94
CA GLN A 4 8.08 -0.15 4.83
C GLN A 4 8.01 -1.47 4.05
N ILE A 5 6.88 -2.17 4.16
CA ILE A 5 6.72 -3.44 3.45
C ILE A 5 6.82 -3.24 1.95
N LEU A 6 6.24 -2.16 1.43
CA LEU A 6 6.33 -1.87 -0.01
C LEU A 6 7.74 -1.49 -0.41
N ILE A 7 8.44 -0.76 0.44
CA ILE A 7 9.82 -0.38 0.18
C ILE A 7 10.70 -1.63 0.14
N ASP A 8 10.49 -2.52 1.09
CA ASP A 8 11.25 -3.77 1.14
C ASP A 8 10.93 -4.66 -0.06
N PHE A 9 9.68 -4.70 -0.45
CA PHE A 9 9.26 -5.48 -1.61
C PHE A 9 9.93 -4.97 -2.88
N ARG A 10 10.07 -3.65 -2.99
CA ARG A 10 10.74 -3.06 -4.15
C ARG A 10 12.20 -3.49 -4.22
N GLY A 11 12.86 -3.59 -3.07
CA GLY A 11 14.24 -4.02 -3.02
C GLY A 11 15.16 -3.10 -3.80
N ASN A 12 15.93 -3.68 -4.71
CA ASN A 12 16.91 -2.94 -5.49
C ASN A 12 16.33 -2.28 -6.73
N LYS A 13 15.06 -2.52 -7.02
CA LYS A 13 14.42 -1.92 -8.19
C LYS A 13 14.14 -0.45 -7.91
N SER A 14 14.11 0.35 -8.97
CA SER A 14 13.74 1.75 -8.82
C SER A 14 12.22 1.86 -8.65
N GLN A 15 11.80 3.01 -8.13
CA GLN A 15 10.37 3.29 -8.03
C GLN A 15 9.73 3.30 -9.40
N GLU A 16 10.47 3.77 -10.41
CA GLU A 16 9.97 3.81 -11.77
C GLU A 16 9.71 2.40 -12.30
N GLU A 17 10.61 1.48 -12.03
CA GLU A 17 10.43 0.09 -12.45
C GLU A 17 9.21 -0.54 -11.80
N MET A 18 9.05 -0.30 -10.51
CA MET A 18 7.89 -0.84 -9.80
C MET A 18 6.60 -0.23 -10.33
N ALA A 19 6.63 1.08 -10.58
CA ALA A 19 5.45 1.77 -11.10
C ALA A 19 5.03 1.16 -12.44
N LYS A 20 6.00 0.89 -13.32
CA LYS A 20 5.70 0.26 -14.59
C LYS A 20 5.03 -1.09 -14.42
N SER A 21 5.52 -1.87 -13.47
CA SER A 21 4.96 -3.20 -13.22
C SER A 21 3.50 -3.13 -12.80
N TYR A 22 3.10 -2.03 -12.21
CA TYR A 22 1.74 -1.86 -11.71
C TYR A 22 0.91 -0.88 -12.52
N GLY A 23 1.47 -0.42 -13.67
CA GLY A 23 0.71 0.43 -14.59
C GLY A 23 0.44 1.82 -14.05
N VAL A 24 1.31 2.33 -13.20
CA VAL A 24 1.14 3.66 -12.62
C VAL A 24 2.41 4.48 -12.83
N THR A 25 2.35 5.76 -12.49
CA THR A 25 3.54 6.62 -12.59
C THR A 25 4.42 6.45 -11.38
N GLN A 26 5.67 6.88 -11.51
CA GLN A 26 6.60 6.83 -10.39
C GLN A 26 6.08 7.63 -9.20
N GLN A 27 5.45 8.77 -9.47
CA GLN A 27 4.91 9.59 -8.39
C GLN A 27 3.84 8.85 -7.62
N VAL A 28 2.98 8.11 -8.31
CA VAL A 28 1.93 7.34 -7.66
C VAL A 28 2.54 6.24 -6.80
N TRP A 29 3.51 5.50 -7.36
CA TRP A 29 4.18 4.47 -6.57
C TRP A 29 4.85 5.07 -5.33
N SER A 30 5.51 6.21 -5.50
CA SER A 30 6.17 6.89 -4.39
C SER A 30 5.18 7.25 -3.29
N ARG A 31 4.00 7.73 -3.68
CA ARG A 31 2.97 8.09 -2.71
C ARG A 31 2.45 6.85 -1.98
N TRP A 32 2.39 5.71 -2.66
CA TRP A 32 2.01 4.46 -2.00
C TRP A 32 3.03 4.11 -0.93
N GLU A 33 4.32 4.22 -1.23
CA GLU A 33 5.37 3.93 -0.27
C GLU A 33 5.36 4.90 0.90
N ASN A 34 5.08 6.17 0.62
CA ASN A 34 5.11 7.21 1.64
C ASN A 34 3.82 7.29 2.45
N GLY A 35 2.80 6.54 2.07
CA GLY A 35 1.56 6.51 2.82
C GLY A 35 0.65 7.72 2.58
N THR A 36 0.92 8.49 1.53
CA THR A 36 0.09 9.67 1.24
C THR A 36 -1.02 9.37 0.26
N GLN A 37 -1.02 8.18 -0.32
CA GLN A 37 -2.05 7.74 -1.25
C GLN A 37 -2.17 6.24 -1.13
N LYS A 38 -3.35 5.71 -1.41
CA LYS A 38 -3.56 4.26 -1.37
C LYS A 38 -3.98 3.78 -2.74
N PRO A 39 -3.62 2.53 -3.11
CA PRO A 39 -4.09 1.96 -4.37
C PRO A 39 -5.55 1.56 -4.26
N LYS A 40 -6.16 1.27 -5.41
CA LYS A 40 -7.47 0.65 -5.43
C LYS A 40 -7.41 -0.72 -4.79
N VAL A 41 -8.58 -1.20 -4.36
CA VAL A 41 -8.65 -2.51 -3.72
C VAL A 41 -8.09 -3.60 -4.63
N GLU A 42 -8.39 -3.54 -5.92
CA GLU A 42 -7.87 -4.53 -6.86
C GLU A 42 -6.35 -4.57 -6.87
N THR A 43 -5.74 -3.38 -6.81
CA THR A 43 -4.28 -3.29 -6.80
C THR A 43 -3.73 -3.77 -5.46
N MET A 44 -4.42 -3.46 -4.37
CA MET A 44 -4.03 -3.97 -3.06
C MET A 44 -4.02 -5.48 -3.04
N LYS A 45 -5.03 -6.09 -3.67
CA LYS A 45 -5.13 -7.53 -3.76
C LYS A 45 -3.97 -8.11 -4.54
N ARG A 46 -3.62 -7.47 -5.65
CA ARG A 46 -2.48 -7.90 -6.44
C ARG A 46 -1.19 -7.79 -5.65
N LEU A 47 -1.03 -6.69 -4.91
CA LEU A 47 0.14 -6.51 -4.07
C LEU A 47 0.19 -7.58 -2.98
N GLU A 48 -0.95 -7.92 -2.40
CA GLU A 48 -1.02 -8.99 -1.42
C GLU A 48 -0.48 -10.29 -2.00
N ASP A 49 -0.90 -10.62 -3.21
CA ASP A 49 -0.45 -11.85 -3.87
C ASP A 49 1.03 -11.80 -4.19
N ASP A 50 1.51 -10.66 -4.70
CA ASP A 50 2.90 -10.54 -5.12
C ASP A 50 3.84 -10.46 -3.94
N VAL A 51 3.45 -9.76 -2.89
CA VAL A 51 4.29 -9.59 -1.70
C VAL A 51 4.21 -10.81 -0.80
N GLY A 52 3.06 -11.47 -0.77
CA GLY A 52 2.86 -12.62 0.10
C GLY A 52 2.49 -12.24 1.52
N ILE A 53 1.97 -11.04 1.71
CA ILE A 53 1.55 -10.54 3.02
C ILE A 53 0.15 -9.98 2.86
N PRO A 54 -0.76 -10.25 3.81
CA PRO A 54 -2.13 -9.74 3.70
C PRO A 54 -2.17 -8.24 3.52
N MET A 55 -3.10 -7.77 2.68
CA MET A 55 -3.17 -6.34 2.39
C MET A 55 -3.50 -5.52 3.64
N GLU A 56 -4.20 -6.13 4.60
CA GLU A 56 -4.50 -5.43 5.85
C GLU A 56 -3.24 -5.10 6.62
N ILE A 57 -2.18 -5.87 6.41
CA ILE A 57 -0.91 -5.61 7.07
C ILE A 57 -0.08 -4.63 6.25
N ILE A 58 -0.05 -4.81 4.92
CA ILE A 58 0.69 -3.91 4.05
C ILE A 58 0.17 -2.47 4.20
N PHE A 59 -1.14 -2.34 4.25
CA PHE A 59 -1.82 -1.06 4.30
C PHE A 59 -2.53 -0.86 5.63
N PHE A 60 -1.87 -1.28 6.72
CA PHE A 60 -2.53 -1.25 8.03
C PHE A 60 -2.96 0.16 8.42
N ASP A 61 -2.26 1.18 7.89
CA ASP A 61 -2.64 2.55 8.19
C ASP A 61 -4.03 2.89 7.66
N VAL A 62 -4.42 2.25 6.55
CA VAL A 62 -5.75 2.45 5.98
C VAL A 62 -6.80 1.70 6.79
N PHE A 63 -6.56 0.41 7.00
CA PHE A 63 -7.56 -0.46 7.63
C PHE A 63 -7.67 -0.23 9.13
N ASP A 64 -6.56 0.05 9.77
CA ASP A 64 -6.56 0.31 11.20
C ASP A 64 -7.33 1.59 11.51
N THR A 65 -7.14 2.61 10.68
CA THR A 65 -7.84 3.87 10.85
C THR A 65 -9.34 3.66 10.72
N GLU A 66 -9.74 2.86 9.75
CA GLU A 66 -11.15 2.58 9.55
C GLU A 66 -11.75 1.82 10.72
N LYS A 67 -11.00 0.88 11.27
CA LYS A 67 -11.46 0.16 12.45
C LYS A 67 -11.69 1.09 13.62
N VAL A 68 -10.75 1.98 13.83
CA VAL A 68 -10.88 2.95 14.91
C VAL A 68 -12.10 3.83 14.69
N SER A 69 -12.29 4.30 13.46
CA SER A 69 -13.45 5.11 13.15
C SER A 69 -14.74 4.35 13.41
N ASN A 70 -14.79 3.11 12.96
CA ASN A 70 -16.00 2.31 13.15
C ASN A 70 -16.30 2.11 14.62
N THR A 71 -15.26 1.87 15.40
CA THR A 71 -15.44 1.69 16.83
C THR A 71 -16.03 2.93 17.45
N LEU A 72 -15.52 4.08 17.06
CA LEU A 72 -16.01 5.34 17.59
C LEU A 72 -17.45 5.59 17.20
N GLU A 73 -17.80 5.22 15.98
CA GLU A 73 -19.15 5.48 15.49
C GLU A 73 -20.18 4.63 16.16
N THR A 74 -19.81 3.46 16.59
CA THR A 74 -20.78 2.57 17.23
C THR A 74 -21.08 2.98 18.64
N GLU A 75 -20.36 3.92 19.16
CA GLU A 75 -20.64 4.38 20.50
C GLU A 75 -21.68 5.46 20.52
#